data_7888ba94ecb42fb16d66a951f7aaaae0
#
_entry.id   7888ba94ecb42fb16d66a951f7aaaae0
#
_cell.length_a   1.000
_cell.length_b   1.000
_cell.length_c   1.000
_cell.angle_alpha   90.00
_cell.angle_beta   90.00
_cell.angle_gamma   90.00
#
_symmetry.space_group_name_H-M   'P 1'
#
loop_
_entity.id
_entity.type
_entity.pdbx_description
1 polymer ?
#
loop_
_entity_poly.entity_id
_entity_poly.type
_entity_poly.pdbx_seq_one_letter_code
_entity_poly.pdbx_strand_id
1 'polypeptide(L)'
;MRALKKIMAALALTAVLAGCSADNILSSIQGGKADTVQKVSRPAVESAELQFTHPAAGDTIAVFDTSAGVFKAVLFSTEAPQAVQNFTTLAQQGFYNGLTVTRVEKDFVVEAGQSADGRGTTIWNGNRFSAETTDKLHHYSGALCAAADASGDCASVFYVMETLPGSSSVTQELIDQMNAAGWRADVVSAYQTAGGAPYLDYTDTVFGQVYEGMEVVDTIAQTGVDKNQRPTEPITINSVTITKYE
;
A
#
# COMPACT_ATOMS: atom_id res chain seq x y z
N MET A 1 -14.60 18.74 -11.41
CA MET A 1 -14.10 17.78 -10.44
C MET A 1 -14.89 16.46 -10.38
N ARG A 2 -16.22 16.43 -10.12
CA ARG A 2 -16.99 15.16 -10.08
C ARG A 2 -17.00 14.35 -11.39
N ALA A 3 -16.93 14.96 -12.54
CA ALA A 3 -16.90 14.28 -13.85
C ALA A 3 -15.54 13.63 -14.14
N LEU A 4 -14.46 14.22 -13.68
CA LEU A 4 -13.08 13.72 -13.86
C LEU A 4 -12.82 12.43 -13.06
N LYS A 5 -13.40 12.35 -11.85
CA LYS A 5 -13.29 11.16 -10.98
C LYS A 5 -13.89 9.89 -11.62
N LYS A 6 -14.91 10.04 -12.48
CA LYS A 6 -15.58 8.90 -13.15
C LYS A 6 -14.83 8.34 -14.35
N ILE A 7 -13.96 9.14 -14.98
CA ILE A 7 -13.22 8.71 -16.18
C ILE A 7 -12.04 7.81 -15.81
N MET A 8 -11.37 8.08 -14.71
CA MET A 8 -10.23 7.28 -14.26
C MET A 8 -10.63 5.89 -13.72
N ALA A 9 -11.78 5.78 -13.06
CA ALA A 9 -12.26 4.49 -12.54
C ALA A 9 -12.71 3.50 -13.63
N ALA A 10 -13.05 3.97 -14.82
CA ALA A 10 -13.55 3.13 -15.91
C ALA A 10 -12.44 2.45 -16.74
N LEU A 11 -11.19 2.94 -16.67
CA LEU A 11 -10.08 2.41 -17.47
C LEU A 11 -9.30 1.26 -16.82
N ALA A 12 -9.44 1.04 -15.53
CA ALA A 12 -8.72 -0.04 -14.82
C ALA A 12 -9.16 -1.47 -15.21
N LEU A 13 -10.23 -1.63 -16.02
CA LEU A 13 -10.84 -2.95 -16.29
C LEU A 13 -10.49 -3.54 -17.67
N THR A 14 -9.66 -2.93 -18.49
CA THR A 14 -9.38 -3.43 -19.85
C THR A 14 -7.93 -3.88 -20.13
N ALA A 15 -7.04 -3.89 -19.15
CA ALA A 15 -5.63 -4.22 -19.38
C ALA A 15 -5.22 -5.65 -18.98
N VAL A 16 -6.16 -6.59 -18.81
CA VAL A 16 -5.84 -8.00 -18.56
C VAL A 16 -6.42 -8.85 -19.67
N LEU A 17 -5.72 -8.95 -20.79
CA LEU A 17 -5.78 -10.08 -21.74
C LEU A 17 -4.85 -9.83 -22.94
N ALA A 18 -3.57 -10.18 -22.83
CA ALA A 18 -2.80 -10.66 -23.99
C ALA A 18 -1.41 -11.17 -23.56
N GLY A 19 -1.14 -12.45 -23.79
CA GLY A 19 0.21 -12.92 -24.01
C GLY A 19 0.69 -14.06 -23.14
N CYS A 20 0.02 -15.22 -23.14
CA CYS A 20 0.70 -16.50 -22.92
C CYS A 20 1.38 -16.95 -24.19
N SER A 21 2.70 -17.03 -24.20
CA SER A 21 3.42 -17.93 -25.09
C SER A 21 3.99 -19.07 -24.27
N ALA A 22 3.44 -20.26 -24.50
CA ALA A 22 4.02 -21.51 -24.05
C ALA A 22 5.27 -21.79 -24.90
N ASP A 23 6.40 -22.07 -24.22
CA ASP A 23 7.36 -23.08 -24.63
C ASP A 23 8.56 -23.04 -23.65
N ASN A 24 8.60 -24.00 -22.74
CA ASN A 24 9.72 -24.91 -22.49
C ASN A 24 9.47 -25.76 -21.25
N ILE A 25 8.98 -26.95 -21.52
CA ILE A 25 8.98 -28.07 -20.57
C ILE A 25 10.30 -28.81 -20.70
N LEU A 26 10.84 -29.21 -19.59
CA LEU A 26 11.94 -30.11 -19.26
C LEU A 26 13.29 -29.44 -18.99
N SER A 27 13.60 -29.31 -17.70
CA SER A 27 14.77 -30.02 -17.13
C SER A 27 14.84 -29.88 -15.60
N SER A 28 14.91 -31.05 -14.98
CA SER A 28 15.61 -31.39 -13.74
C SER A 28 15.07 -30.90 -12.40
N ILE A 29 14.40 -31.82 -11.76
CA ILE A 29 14.34 -32.03 -10.30
C ILE A 29 15.77 -32.06 -9.75
N GLN A 30 16.19 -31.02 -9.02
CA GLN A 30 17.26 -31.13 -8.01
C GLN A 30 17.27 -29.90 -7.10
N GLY A 31 17.11 -30.15 -5.80
CA GLY A 31 17.58 -29.31 -4.71
C GLY A 31 16.84 -28.01 -4.50
N GLY A 32 16.05 -27.90 -3.41
CA GLY A 32 15.48 -26.64 -2.97
C GLY A 32 16.54 -25.56 -2.85
N LYS A 33 16.57 -24.66 -3.83
CA LYS A 33 17.19 -23.34 -3.66
C LYS A 33 16.21 -22.51 -2.85
N ALA A 34 16.67 -22.03 -1.70
CA ALA A 34 16.04 -20.87 -1.10
C ALA A 34 15.94 -19.81 -2.20
N ASP A 35 14.73 -19.42 -2.56
CA ASP A 35 14.53 -18.30 -3.49
C ASP A 35 15.22 -17.08 -2.86
N THR A 36 16.28 -16.63 -3.51
CA THR A 36 16.98 -15.43 -3.07
C THR A 36 16.05 -14.24 -3.33
N VAL A 37 15.50 -13.67 -2.25
CA VAL A 37 14.75 -12.43 -2.31
C VAL A 37 15.57 -11.40 -3.10
N GLN A 38 15.01 -10.93 -4.21
CA GLN A 38 15.70 -9.95 -5.04
C GLN A 38 15.66 -8.59 -4.35
N LYS A 39 16.85 -7.98 -4.18
CA LYS A 39 16.91 -6.63 -3.62
C LYS A 39 16.30 -5.64 -4.62
N VAL A 40 15.20 -5.01 -4.20
CA VAL A 40 14.57 -3.94 -4.97
C VAL A 40 15.40 -2.66 -4.84
N SER A 41 15.64 -1.98 -5.96
CA SER A 41 16.29 -0.67 -5.99
C SER A 41 15.20 0.40 -6.17
N ARG A 42 15.08 1.28 -5.18
CA ARG A 42 14.13 2.41 -5.21
C ARG A 42 14.91 3.71 -5.33
N PRO A 43 14.65 4.52 -6.37
CA PRO A 43 15.27 5.83 -6.49
C PRO A 43 14.78 6.76 -5.38
N ALA A 44 15.62 7.68 -4.96
CA ALA A 44 15.18 8.78 -4.11
C ALA A 44 14.21 9.67 -4.92
N VAL A 45 13.11 10.03 -4.30
CA VAL A 45 12.12 10.94 -4.89
C VAL A 45 12.38 12.33 -4.35
N GLU A 46 12.88 13.21 -5.21
CA GLU A 46 13.03 14.62 -4.88
C GLU A 46 11.72 15.34 -5.17
N SER A 47 10.90 15.52 -4.16
CA SER A 47 9.59 16.16 -4.27
C SER A 47 9.28 16.92 -2.98
N ALA A 48 8.53 18.01 -3.11
CA ALA A 48 7.99 18.77 -1.99
C ALA A 48 6.67 18.16 -1.45
N GLU A 49 6.20 17.06 -2.04
CA GLU A 49 5.02 16.33 -1.55
C GLU A 49 5.25 15.84 -0.13
N LEU A 50 4.22 15.96 0.71
CA LEU A 50 4.26 15.62 2.13
C LEU A 50 4.82 14.21 2.40
N GLN A 51 4.46 13.26 1.57
CA GLN A 51 4.83 11.85 1.72
C GLN A 51 6.32 11.56 1.49
N PHE A 52 7.06 12.44 0.82
CA PHE A 52 8.50 12.32 0.60
C PHE A 52 9.33 13.17 1.59
N THR A 53 8.66 13.87 2.50
CA THR A 53 9.33 14.59 3.58
C THR A 53 9.66 13.61 4.71
N HIS A 54 10.92 13.60 5.16
CA HIS A 54 11.32 12.79 6.31
C HIS A 54 10.57 13.25 7.56
N PRO A 55 10.14 12.35 8.46
CA PRO A 55 9.46 12.73 9.69
C PRO A 55 10.26 13.75 10.51
N ALA A 56 9.56 14.71 11.08
CA ALA A 56 10.14 15.69 12.02
C ALA A 56 9.90 15.25 13.47
N ALA A 57 10.74 15.76 14.38
CA ALA A 57 10.56 15.48 15.81
C ALA A 57 9.14 15.82 16.28
N GLY A 58 8.50 14.86 16.93
CA GLY A 58 7.11 14.98 17.38
C GLY A 58 6.06 14.41 16.44
N ASP A 59 6.40 14.07 15.19
CA ASP A 59 5.48 13.39 14.29
C ASP A 59 5.07 12.03 14.86
N THR A 60 3.82 11.64 14.59
CA THR A 60 3.33 10.32 14.98
C THR A 60 3.83 9.28 13.99
N ILE A 61 4.49 8.25 14.49
CA ILE A 61 4.96 7.13 13.68
C ILE A 61 4.38 5.81 14.18
N ALA A 62 4.24 4.87 13.25
CA ALA A 62 3.92 3.48 13.52
C ALA A 62 5.14 2.62 13.22
N VAL A 63 5.52 1.77 14.17
CA VAL A 63 6.58 0.77 14.02
C VAL A 63 5.90 -0.59 13.89
N PHE A 64 6.04 -1.21 12.74
CA PHE A 64 5.54 -2.54 12.44
C PHE A 64 6.66 -3.55 12.65
N ASP A 65 6.52 -4.39 13.67
CA ASP A 65 7.36 -5.57 13.86
C ASP A 65 6.64 -6.78 13.25
N THR A 66 7.26 -7.40 12.27
CA THR A 66 6.70 -8.56 11.58
C THR A 66 7.66 -9.73 11.56
N SER A 67 7.17 -10.92 11.26
CA SER A 67 8.03 -12.11 11.08
C SER A 67 9.01 -11.97 9.90
N ALA A 68 8.79 -11.01 9.00
CA ALA A 68 9.68 -10.72 7.87
C ALA A 68 10.68 -9.59 8.16
N GLY A 69 10.53 -8.86 9.28
CA GLY A 69 11.37 -7.73 9.67
C GLY A 69 10.56 -6.54 10.16
N VAL A 70 11.25 -5.41 10.36
CA VAL A 70 10.66 -4.18 10.90
C VAL A 70 10.61 -3.11 9.82
N PHE A 71 9.48 -2.41 9.72
CA PHE A 71 9.36 -1.19 8.92
C PHE A 71 8.61 -0.11 9.70
N LYS A 72 8.80 1.16 9.30
CA LYS A 72 8.22 2.30 10.01
C LYS A 72 7.50 3.22 9.03
N ALA A 73 6.35 3.75 9.46
CA ALA A 73 5.56 4.71 8.70
C ALA A 73 5.26 5.97 9.52
N VAL A 74 5.33 7.14 8.89
CA VAL A 74 4.77 8.38 9.43
C VAL A 74 3.27 8.40 9.17
N LEU A 75 2.49 8.97 10.10
CA LEU A 75 1.03 9.03 10.03
C LEU A 75 0.55 10.49 9.88
N PHE A 76 -0.38 10.73 8.96
CA PHE A 76 -0.86 12.05 8.58
C PHE A 76 -2.23 12.37 9.21
N SER A 77 -2.23 12.66 10.51
CA SER A 77 -3.46 12.88 11.28
C SER A 77 -4.24 14.14 10.90
N THR A 78 -3.61 15.10 10.23
CA THR A 78 -4.29 16.30 9.71
C THR A 78 -5.09 16.00 8.45
N GLU A 79 -4.53 15.18 7.56
CA GLU A 79 -5.09 14.85 6.27
C GLU A 79 -6.09 13.68 6.31
N ALA A 80 -5.89 12.73 7.25
CA ALA A 80 -6.73 11.55 7.42
C ALA A 80 -7.03 11.27 8.91
N PRO A 81 -7.75 12.17 9.59
CA PRO A 81 -7.93 12.11 11.05
C PRO A 81 -8.65 10.86 11.54
N GLN A 82 -9.70 10.38 10.87
CA GLN A 82 -10.45 9.20 11.29
C GLN A 82 -9.64 7.91 11.08
N ALA A 83 -8.98 7.78 9.93
CA ALA A 83 -8.13 6.64 9.63
C ALA A 83 -6.98 6.53 10.64
N VAL A 84 -6.27 7.64 10.90
CA VAL A 84 -5.18 7.67 11.89
C VAL A 84 -5.71 7.40 13.29
N GLN A 85 -6.82 7.98 13.70
CA GLN A 85 -7.41 7.73 15.02
C GLN A 85 -7.80 6.26 15.18
N ASN A 86 -8.48 5.69 14.20
CA ASN A 86 -8.88 4.27 14.23
C ASN A 86 -7.64 3.37 14.30
N PHE A 87 -6.69 3.57 13.40
CA PHE A 87 -5.49 2.75 13.32
C PHE A 87 -4.66 2.83 14.61
N THR A 88 -4.36 4.03 15.10
CA THR A 88 -3.52 4.22 16.29
C THR A 88 -4.16 3.66 17.54
N THR A 89 -5.47 3.85 17.70
CA THR A 89 -6.20 3.32 18.88
C THR A 89 -6.26 1.79 18.85
N LEU A 90 -6.54 1.19 17.69
CA LEU A 90 -6.52 -0.28 17.53
C LEU A 90 -5.13 -0.85 17.77
N ALA A 91 -4.07 -0.19 17.29
CA ALA A 91 -2.68 -0.59 17.53
C ALA A 91 -2.35 -0.54 19.03
N GLN A 92 -2.71 0.53 19.74
CA GLN A 92 -2.52 0.67 21.18
C GLN A 92 -3.29 -0.37 22.00
N GLN A 93 -4.43 -0.84 21.48
CA GLN A 93 -5.19 -1.95 22.07
C GLN A 93 -4.64 -3.32 21.73
N GLY A 94 -3.57 -3.40 20.94
CA GLY A 94 -2.95 -4.66 20.50
C GLY A 94 -3.77 -5.42 19.45
N PHE A 95 -4.73 -4.78 18.79
CA PHE A 95 -5.62 -5.44 17.81
C PHE A 95 -4.84 -6.09 16.67
N TYR A 96 -3.78 -5.46 16.19
CA TYR A 96 -2.97 -5.98 15.08
C TYR A 96 -1.99 -7.08 15.46
N ASN A 97 -1.73 -7.28 16.76
CA ASN A 97 -0.76 -8.26 17.26
C ASN A 97 -1.23 -9.68 16.96
N GLY A 98 -0.39 -10.46 16.29
CA GLY A 98 -0.70 -11.83 15.89
C GLY A 98 -1.56 -11.94 14.62
N LEU A 99 -2.05 -10.84 14.04
CA LEU A 99 -2.70 -10.88 12.73
C LEU A 99 -1.67 -11.22 11.65
N THR A 100 -2.15 -11.80 10.55
CA THR A 100 -1.31 -12.15 9.41
C THR A 100 -1.57 -11.23 8.22
N VAL A 101 -0.60 -11.15 7.34
CA VAL A 101 -0.79 -10.61 5.99
C VAL A 101 -1.84 -11.47 5.28
N THR A 102 -2.87 -10.83 4.78
CA THR A 102 -4.06 -11.51 4.22
C THR A 102 -4.10 -11.52 2.69
N ARG A 103 -3.38 -10.59 2.05
CA ARG A 103 -3.25 -10.51 0.60
C ARG A 103 -1.90 -9.91 0.23
N VAL A 104 -1.26 -10.52 -0.75
CA VAL A 104 -0.06 -10.00 -1.40
C VAL A 104 -0.29 -10.06 -2.90
N GLU A 105 -0.19 -8.91 -3.53
CA GLU A 105 -0.15 -8.78 -4.97
C GLU A 105 1.15 -8.08 -5.35
N LYS A 106 2.06 -8.85 -5.92
CA LYS A 106 3.39 -8.36 -6.30
C LYS A 106 3.28 -7.17 -7.24
N ASP A 107 4.12 -6.17 -7.02
CA ASP A 107 4.11 -4.90 -7.75
C ASP A 107 2.79 -4.15 -7.63
N PHE A 108 2.11 -4.33 -6.49
CA PHE A 108 0.89 -3.61 -6.18
C PHE A 108 0.71 -3.36 -4.68
N VAL A 109 0.31 -4.37 -3.86
CA VAL A 109 -0.01 -4.16 -2.44
C VAL A 109 0.37 -5.33 -1.54
N VAL A 110 0.66 -4.99 -0.27
CA VAL A 110 0.70 -5.92 0.88
C VAL A 110 -0.40 -5.51 1.84
N GLU A 111 -1.41 -6.36 2.05
CA GLU A 111 -2.61 -6.06 2.83
C GLU A 111 -2.69 -6.90 4.10
N ALA A 112 -3.14 -6.27 5.19
CA ALA A 112 -3.38 -6.87 6.49
C ALA A 112 -4.49 -6.16 7.27
N GLY A 113 -4.70 -6.53 8.55
CA GLY A 113 -5.63 -5.84 9.44
C GLY A 113 -7.06 -6.36 9.40
N GLN A 114 -7.30 -7.50 8.76
CA GLN A 114 -8.58 -8.21 8.85
C GLN A 114 -8.74 -8.85 10.23
N SER A 115 -9.92 -8.72 10.83
CA SER A 115 -10.31 -9.49 12.01
C SER A 115 -10.53 -10.97 11.68
N ALA A 116 -10.67 -11.81 12.72
CA ALA A 116 -10.81 -13.26 12.56
C ALA A 116 -12.04 -13.68 11.72
N ASP A 117 -13.06 -12.84 11.62
CA ASP A 117 -14.24 -13.06 10.79
C ASP A 117 -14.04 -12.62 9.31
N GLY A 118 -12.82 -12.22 8.93
CA GLY A 118 -12.48 -11.77 7.59
C GLY A 118 -12.94 -10.34 7.27
N ARG A 119 -13.45 -9.62 8.27
CA ARG A 119 -13.90 -8.23 8.15
C ARG A 119 -12.92 -7.29 8.83
N GLY A 120 -13.07 -6.01 8.61
CA GLY A 120 -12.42 -5.01 9.42
C GLY A 120 -13.27 -4.63 10.64
N THR A 121 -12.64 -4.05 11.65
CA THR A 121 -13.30 -3.45 12.81
C THR A 121 -12.94 -1.99 12.95
N THR A 122 -13.65 -1.28 13.84
CA THR A 122 -13.32 0.11 14.18
C THR A 122 -13.47 0.34 15.67
N ILE A 123 -12.91 1.44 16.15
CA ILE A 123 -13.05 1.90 17.54
C ILE A 123 -14.48 2.42 17.85
N TRP A 124 -15.32 2.57 16.82
CA TRP A 124 -16.70 3.05 16.92
C TRP A 124 -17.73 1.92 16.89
N ASN A 125 -17.49 0.85 17.67
CA ASN A 125 -18.35 -0.33 17.76
C ASN A 125 -18.67 -0.97 16.41
N GLY A 126 -17.67 -1.03 15.52
CA GLY A 126 -17.80 -1.61 14.18
C GLY A 126 -18.46 -0.70 13.14
N ASN A 127 -18.89 0.52 13.52
CA ASN A 127 -19.34 1.50 12.54
C ASN A 127 -18.15 1.94 11.67
N ARG A 128 -18.26 1.77 10.36
CA ARG A 128 -17.23 2.16 9.41
C ARG A 128 -17.16 3.67 9.27
N PHE A 129 -16.06 4.17 8.74
CA PHE A 129 -15.88 5.58 8.41
C PHE A 129 -15.68 5.73 6.90
N SER A 130 -16.19 6.83 6.34
CA SER A 130 -16.06 7.09 4.91
C SER A 130 -14.60 7.41 4.55
N ALA A 131 -14.17 6.99 3.37
CA ALA A 131 -12.82 7.27 2.90
C ALA A 131 -12.49 8.78 2.95
N GLU A 132 -11.35 9.09 3.55
CA GLU A 132 -10.81 10.44 3.67
C GLU A 132 -9.80 10.65 2.53
N THR A 133 -10.21 11.41 1.52
CA THR A 133 -9.38 11.68 0.34
C THR A 133 -9.03 13.15 0.23
N THR A 134 -7.80 13.44 -0.15
CA THR A 134 -7.27 14.80 -0.26
C THR A 134 -6.38 14.90 -1.50
N ASP A 135 -6.04 16.12 -1.92
CA ASP A 135 -5.08 16.41 -2.99
C ASP A 135 -3.62 16.53 -2.49
N LYS A 136 -3.39 16.20 -1.21
CA LYS A 136 -2.06 16.25 -0.57
C LYS A 136 -1.47 14.87 -0.34
N LEU A 137 -2.30 13.81 -0.40
CA LEU A 137 -1.87 12.44 -0.18
C LEU A 137 -2.29 11.58 -1.37
N HIS A 138 -1.35 10.79 -1.85
CA HIS A 138 -1.47 10.02 -3.07
C HIS A 138 -1.03 8.57 -2.84
N HIS A 139 -1.49 7.65 -3.69
CA HIS A 139 -1.12 6.24 -3.64
C HIS A 139 0.26 6.00 -4.26
N TYR A 140 1.28 6.75 -3.80
CA TYR A 140 2.67 6.50 -4.15
C TYR A 140 3.16 5.17 -3.54
N SER A 141 4.22 4.61 -4.09
CA SER A 141 4.88 3.47 -3.47
C SER A 141 5.28 3.79 -2.03
N GLY A 142 5.03 2.84 -1.11
CA GLY A 142 5.21 3.02 0.32
C GLY A 142 4.05 3.71 1.02
N ALA A 143 3.01 4.18 0.33
CA ALA A 143 1.82 4.73 0.97
C ALA A 143 1.14 3.68 1.85
N LEU A 144 0.79 4.07 3.09
CA LEU A 144 -0.02 3.27 4.02
C LEU A 144 -1.47 3.72 3.89
N CYS A 145 -2.34 2.80 3.47
CA CYS A 145 -3.69 3.12 3.05
C CYS A 145 -4.72 2.29 3.81
N ALA A 146 -5.87 2.88 4.15
CA ALA A 146 -7.03 2.14 4.64
C ALA A 146 -7.88 1.71 3.43
N ALA A 147 -8.13 0.41 3.33
CA ALA A 147 -8.92 -0.16 2.26
C ALA A 147 -10.40 0.20 2.41
N ALA A 148 -10.97 0.82 1.39
CA ALA A 148 -12.40 1.08 1.33
C ALA A 148 -13.15 -0.14 0.77
N ASP A 149 -14.33 -0.40 1.30
CA ASP A 149 -15.23 -1.39 0.73
C ASP A 149 -16.01 -0.84 -0.49
N ALA A 150 -16.89 -1.65 -1.04
CA ALA A 150 -17.70 -1.26 -2.21
C ALA A 150 -18.61 -0.04 -1.94
N SER A 151 -18.87 0.30 -0.67
CA SER A 151 -19.64 1.48 -0.27
C SER A 151 -18.76 2.73 -0.13
N GLY A 152 -17.43 2.58 -0.19
CA GLY A 152 -16.47 3.65 0.06
C GLY A 152 -16.17 3.84 1.54
N ASP A 153 -16.45 2.84 2.38
CA ASP A 153 -16.25 2.91 3.82
C ASP A 153 -15.06 2.05 4.26
N CYS A 154 -14.25 2.62 5.15
CA CYS A 154 -13.03 2.04 5.69
C CYS A 154 -13.22 1.44 7.09
N ALA A 155 -12.29 0.55 7.48
CA ALA A 155 -12.22 -0.04 8.82
C ALA A 155 -10.74 -0.27 9.23
N SER A 156 -10.42 -1.41 9.88
CA SER A 156 -9.05 -1.74 10.29
C SER A 156 -8.18 -2.32 9.18
N VAL A 157 -8.76 -2.70 8.04
CA VAL A 157 -7.99 -3.29 6.93
C VAL A 157 -7.14 -2.20 6.31
N PHE A 158 -5.85 -2.48 6.21
CA PHE A 158 -4.89 -1.56 5.59
C PHE A 158 -3.99 -2.30 4.60
N TYR A 159 -3.40 -1.53 3.70
CA TYR A 159 -2.35 -2.03 2.81
C TYR A 159 -1.20 -1.03 2.68
N VAL A 160 -0.04 -1.56 2.36
CA VAL A 160 1.12 -0.77 1.92
C VAL A 160 1.23 -0.92 0.41
N MET A 161 1.31 0.22 -0.31
CA MET A 161 1.60 0.22 -1.74
C MET A 161 3.02 -0.30 -1.99
N GLU A 162 3.13 -1.36 -2.77
CA GLU A 162 4.43 -1.97 -3.09
C GLU A 162 4.66 -1.96 -4.61
N THR A 163 4.43 -0.88 -5.28
CA THR A 163 4.73 -0.76 -6.70
C THR A 163 6.20 -0.39 -6.92
N LEU A 164 6.74 -0.87 -8.03
CA LEU A 164 8.11 -0.56 -8.43
C LEU A 164 8.13 0.62 -9.42
N PRO A 165 9.21 1.41 -9.43
CA PRO A 165 9.42 2.38 -10.49
C PRO A 165 9.41 1.70 -11.86
N GLY A 166 8.64 2.24 -12.80
CA GLY A 166 8.48 1.67 -14.13
C GLY A 166 7.56 0.44 -14.19
N SER A 167 6.79 0.18 -13.12
CA SER A 167 5.79 -0.87 -13.10
C SER A 167 4.66 -0.63 -14.12
N SER A 168 3.88 -1.68 -14.38
CA SER A 168 2.71 -1.59 -15.28
C SER A 168 1.60 -0.69 -14.75
N SER A 169 1.62 -0.32 -13.48
CA SER A 169 0.62 0.55 -12.86
C SER A 169 0.80 2.04 -13.18
N VAL A 170 2.00 2.46 -13.63
CA VAL A 170 2.29 3.84 -14.04
C VAL A 170 2.83 3.84 -15.47
N THR A 171 1.94 3.61 -16.44
CA THR A 171 2.29 3.60 -17.87
C THR A 171 2.43 5.01 -18.43
N GLN A 172 3.13 5.15 -19.57
CA GLN A 172 3.21 6.43 -20.28
C GLN A 172 1.82 6.94 -20.68
N GLU A 173 0.91 6.03 -21.09
CA GLU A 173 -0.47 6.39 -21.41
C GLU A 173 -1.20 7.01 -20.21
N LEU A 174 -1.02 6.43 -19.01
CA LEU A 174 -1.62 6.96 -17.77
C LEU A 174 -1.02 8.35 -17.44
N ILE A 175 0.29 8.54 -17.60
CA ILE A 175 0.96 9.83 -17.41
C ILE A 175 0.39 10.88 -18.37
N ASP A 176 0.20 10.53 -19.64
CA ASP A 176 -0.38 11.44 -20.64
C ASP A 176 -1.84 11.81 -20.27
N GLN A 177 -2.62 10.85 -19.75
CA GLN A 177 -3.98 11.10 -19.27
C GLN A 177 -3.98 12.01 -18.02
N MET A 178 -3.07 11.80 -17.06
CA MET A 178 -2.93 12.66 -15.88
C MET A 178 -2.61 14.12 -16.31
N ASN A 179 -1.66 14.30 -17.24
CA ASN A 179 -1.31 15.60 -17.77
C ASN A 179 -2.49 16.27 -18.49
N ALA A 180 -3.19 15.53 -19.36
CA ALA A 180 -4.38 16.01 -20.06
C ALA A 180 -5.54 16.37 -19.10
N ALA A 181 -5.63 15.66 -17.97
CA ALA A 181 -6.60 15.91 -16.92
C ALA A 181 -6.21 17.09 -16.00
N GLY A 182 -5.04 17.69 -16.19
CA GLY A 182 -4.57 18.85 -15.43
C GLY A 182 -4.07 18.50 -14.02
N TRP A 183 -3.52 17.31 -13.83
CA TRP A 183 -2.85 16.96 -12.58
C TRP A 183 -1.63 17.85 -12.36
N ARG A 184 -1.29 18.11 -11.12
CA ARG A 184 -0.08 18.86 -10.77
C ARG A 184 1.16 18.13 -11.30
N ALA A 185 2.07 18.87 -11.92
CA ALA A 185 3.26 18.31 -12.57
C ALA A 185 4.19 17.59 -11.56
N ASP A 186 4.28 18.09 -10.33
CA ASP A 186 5.04 17.48 -9.24
C ASP A 186 4.46 16.11 -8.81
N VAL A 187 3.13 15.98 -8.74
CA VAL A 187 2.44 14.72 -8.49
C VAL A 187 2.69 13.72 -9.61
N VAL A 188 2.57 14.15 -10.87
CA VAL A 188 2.85 13.28 -12.03
C VAL A 188 4.30 12.79 -12.01
N SER A 189 5.26 13.70 -11.76
CA SER A 189 6.68 13.37 -11.65
C SER A 189 6.98 12.40 -10.49
N ALA A 190 6.30 12.58 -9.36
CA ALA A 190 6.44 11.69 -8.21
C ALA A 190 5.97 10.26 -8.54
N TYR A 191 4.83 10.10 -9.22
CA TYR A 191 4.37 8.79 -9.68
C TYR A 191 5.34 8.13 -10.67
N GLN A 192 5.91 8.91 -11.59
CA GLN A 192 6.91 8.39 -12.53
C GLN A 192 8.16 7.87 -11.84
N THR A 193 8.57 8.54 -10.73
CA THR A 193 9.81 8.22 -10.02
C THR A 193 9.61 7.15 -8.97
N ALA A 194 8.56 7.29 -8.13
CA ALA A 194 8.30 6.37 -7.01
C ALA A 194 7.54 5.11 -7.43
N GLY A 195 6.73 5.18 -8.48
CA GLY A 195 5.66 4.22 -8.71
C GLY A 195 4.42 4.56 -7.90
N GLY A 196 3.41 3.71 -7.95
CA GLY A 196 2.15 3.92 -7.25
C GLY A 196 0.94 3.54 -8.09
N ALA A 197 -0.25 3.88 -7.60
CA ALA A 197 -1.51 3.58 -8.26
C ALA A 197 -2.42 4.81 -8.32
N PRO A 198 -2.20 5.75 -9.27
CA PRO A 198 -2.95 7.01 -9.34
C PRO A 198 -4.47 6.83 -9.43
N TYR A 199 -4.95 5.71 -9.97
CA TYR A 199 -6.37 5.40 -10.10
C TYR A 199 -7.06 5.11 -8.77
N LEU A 200 -6.30 4.85 -7.68
CA LEU A 200 -6.82 4.71 -6.32
C LEU A 200 -6.97 6.05 -5.60
N ASP A 201 -6.36 7.10 -6.08
CA ASP A 201 -6.57 8.43 -5.53
C ASP A 201 -8.06 8.77 -5.59
N TYR A 202 -8.59 9.30 -4.49
CA TYR A 202 -10.01 9.59 -4.30
C TYR A 202 -10.94 8.39 -4.09
N THR A 203 -10.42 7.17 -3.95
CA THR A 203 -11.20 5.97 -3.60
C THR A 203 -10.89 5.48 -2.19
N ASP A 204 -9.62 5.21 -1.92
CA ASP A 204 -9.13 4.74 -0.63
C ASP A 204 -8.49 5.89 0.17
N THR A 205 -8.29 5.68 1.46
CA THR A 205 -7.67 6.68 2.33
C THR A 205 -6.18 6.42 2.45
N VAL A 206 -5.35 7.32 1.94
CA VAL A 206 -3.93 7.36 2.32
C VAL A 206 -3.82 8.05 3.66
N PHE A 207 -3.24 7.38 4.68
CA PHE A 207 -3.12 7.93 6.03
C PHE A 207 -1.70 7.89 6.61
N GLY A 208 -0.73 7.35 5.84
CA GLY A 208 0.67 7.31 6.24
C GLY A 208 1.59 7.03 5.06
N GLN A 209 2.89 7.03 5.34
CA GLN A 209 3.95 6.71 4.38
C GLN A 209 5.08 5.95 5.07
N VAL A 210 5.49 4.84 4.49
CA VAL A 210 6.69 4.12 4.93
C VAL A 210 7.92 4.97 4.59
N TYR A 211 8.73 5.29 5.61
CA TYR A 211 9.95 6.07 5.48
C TYR A 211 11.22 5.27 5.80
N GLU A 212 11.07 4.12 6.47
CA GLU A 212 12.16 3.22 6.84
C GLU A 212 11.70 1.76 6.74
N GLY A 213 12.56 0.88 6.20
CA GLY A 213 12.27 -0.56 6.14
C GLY A 213 11.42 -0.97 4.94
N MET A 214 11.34 -0.19 3.86
CA MET A 214 10.56 -0.56 2.67
C MET A 214 11.05 -1.88 2.06
N GLU A 215 12.31 -2.25 2.24
CA GLU A 215 12.87 -3.55 1.83
C GLU A 215 12.23 -4.76 2.54
N VAL A 216 11.64 -4.55 3.72
CA VAL A 216 10.85 -5.58 4.40
C VAL A 216 9.51 -5.77 3.68
N VAL A 217 8.85 -4.69 3.26
CA VAL A 217 7.63 -4.74 2.47
C VAL A 217 7.90 -5.42 1.12
N ASP A 218 9.03 -5.08 0.47
CA ASP A 218 9.48 -5.71 -0.78
C ASP A 218 9.72 -7.22 -0.60
N THR A 219 10.25 -7.62 0.56
CA THR A 219 10.44 -9.04 0.91
C THR A 219 9.11 -9.76 1.05
N ILE A 220 8.15 -9.14 1.73
CA ILE A 220 6.79 -9.68 1.88
C ILE A 220 6.13 -9.82 0.50
N ALA A 221 6.26 -8.82 -0.36
CA ALA A 221 5.67 -8.82 -1.70
C ALA A 221 6.23 -9.90 -2.64
N GLN A 222 7.41 -10.44 -2.33
CA GLN A 222 8.05 -11.53 -3.10
C GLN A 222 7.70 -12.92 -2.54
N THR A 223 6.88 -13.03 -1.51
CA THR A 223 6.49 -14.33 -0.95
C THR A 223 5.62 -15.12 -1.91
N GLY A 224 5.68 -16.46 -1.81
CA GLY A 224 4.77 -17.32 -2.54
C GLY A 224 3.33 -17.14 -2.07
N VAL A 225 2.38 -17.08 -3.00
CA VAL A 225 0.96 -16.90 -2.69
C VAL A 225 0.11 -18.02 -3.28
N ASP A 226 -1.05 -18.26 -2.67
CA ASP A 226 -2.06 -19.16 -3.19
C ASP A 226 -2.93 -18.49 -4.29
N LYS A 227 -3.92 -19.22 -4.82
CA LYS A 227 -4.86 -18.70 -5.84
C LYS A 227 -5.71 -17.51 -5.38
N ASN A 228 -5.76 -17.24 -4.09
CA ASN A 228 -6.47 -16.12 -3.48
C ASN A 228 -5.51 -14.98 -3.08
N GLN A 229 -4.27 -15.01 -3.57
CA GLN A 229 -3.22 -14.04 -3.24
C GLN A 229 -2.82 -14.02 -1.76
N ARG A 230 -3.08 -15.10 -0.99
CA ARG A 230 -2.66 -15.24 0.40
C ARG A 230 -1.27 -15.85 0.46
N PRO A 231 -0.38 -15.33 1.33
CA PRO A 231 0.91 -15.97 1.56
C PRO A 231 0.76 -17.46 1.88
N THR A 232 1.52 -18.32 1.18
CA THR A 232 1.53 -19.77 1.45
C THR A 232 2.20 -20.09 2.79
N GLU A 233 3.17 -19.27 3.20
CA GLU A 233 3.75 -19.28 4.54
C GLU A 233 3.25 -18.04 5.29
N PRO A 234 2.63 -18.20 6.47
CA PRO A 234 2.05 -17.06 7.20
C PRO A 234 3.11 -16.00 7.56
N ILE A 235 2.83 -14.76 7.21
CA ILE A 235 3.63 -13.62 7.64
C ILE A 235 2.82 -12.91 8.74
N THR A 236 3.38 -12.89 9.95
CA THR A 236 2.69 -12.41 11.16
C THR A 236 3.14 -11.00 11.51
N ILE A 237 2.19 -10.16 11.88
CA ILE A 237 2.45 -8.88 12.57
C ILE A 237 2.66 -9.21 14.04
N ASN A 238 3.90 -9.17 14.53
CA ASN A 238 4.22 -9.41 15.93
C ASN A 238 3.64 -8.30 16.80
N SER A 239 3.84 -7.04 16.37
CA SER A 239 3.25 -5.87 17.03
C SER A 239 3.20 -4.66 16.10
N VAL A 240 2.28 -3.72 16.42
CA VAL A 240 2.30 -2.36 15.88
C VAL A 240 2.41 -1.39 17.05
N THR A 241 3.51 -0.65 17.11
CA THR A 241 3.78 0.32 18.19
C THR A 241 3.63 1.74 17.67
N ILE A 242 2.81 2.54 18.33
CA ILE A 242 2.65 3.97 18.03
C ILE A 242 3.55 4.78 18.96
N THR A 243 4.38 5.62 18.38
CA THR A 243 5.31 6.47 19.12
C THR A 243 5.50 7.82 18.42
N LYS A 244 6.34 8.67 18.99
CA LYS A 244 6.76 9.93 18.38
C LYS A 244 8.14 9.75 17.74
N TYR A 245 8.33 10.40 16.59
CA TYR A 245 9.64 10.52 15.98
C TYR A 245 10.50 11.46 16.83
N GLU A 246 11.76 11.08 17.14
CA GLU A 246 12.70 11.80 17.99
C GLU A 246 13.67 12.67 17.18
#